data_6b22b8568a2c39d0538f5c028857ca25
#
_entry.id   6b22b8568a2c39d0538f5c028857ca25
#
_cell.length_a   1.000
_cell.length_b   1.000
_cell.length_c   1.000
_cell.angle_alpha   90.00
_cell.angle_beta   90.00
_cell.angle_gamma   90.00
#
_symmetry.space_group_name_H-M   'P 1'
#
loop_
_entity.id
_entity.type
_entity.pdbx_description
1 polymer ?
#
loop_
_entity_poly.entity_id
_entity_poly.type
_entity_poly.pdbx_seq_one_letter_code
_entity_poly.pdbx_strand_id
1 'polypeptide(L)'
;MNFLKRTTVLAGAVTLLSGPVLAQEFQFSLSTSQPVTDPLVIAMQGAEKRIEERSEGRVEVTIYPSSQLGEDNDVLEQIRSGAPIAVLVDAGRLAPFMAELGILAAPYLVDDYTQYASITESPVYQEWVETLADDAGLRLLNYNWFQGTRQMFTKKLIEKPADLNGVRVRTIDAPSWIATVSAMGATAAPMAWSEVYSALQLGAIDGAEAQLTGAAGIKLHEVTTNVALTNHIQLFTGLATSEQWWASLPEDIRTIISEELKSAGEEATRMTADKLAEVQAMMEAAGVTFNEVDLAPFREATAKVYEEVGLVEARKALEPYLPKGE
;
A
#
# COMPACT_ATOMS: atom_id res chain seq x y z
N MET A 1 -38.23 -19.92 81.85
CA MET A 1 -37.40 -20.91 81.09
C MET A 1 -37.34 -20.43 79.62
N ASN A 2 -36.35 -19.60 79.32
CA ASN A 2 -36.19 -19.03 77.96
C ASN A 2 -34.96 -19.67 77.25
N PHE A 3 -35.19 -20.44 76.23
CA PHE A 3 -34.15 -21.01 75.37
C PHE A 3 -33.80 -19.99 74.29
N LEU A 4 -32.62 -19.36 74.37
CA LEU A 4 -32.06 -18.61 73.29
C LEU A 4 -31.42 -19.60 72.25
N LYS A 5 -31.96 -19.64 71.07
CA LYS A 5 -31.28 -20.30 69.87
C LYS A 5 -30.25 -19.36 69.29
N ARG A 6 -28.98 -19.71 69.39
CA ARG A 6 -27.86 -19.06 68.62
C ARG A 6 -27.84 -19.54 67.19
N THR A 7 -28.09 -18.65 66.22
CA THR A 7 -27.94 -18.93 64.82
C THR A 7 -26.55 -18.49 64.46
N THR A 8 -25.70 -19.45 64.05
CA THR A 8 -24.36 -19.19 63.55
C THR A 8 -24.48 -18.92 62.04
N VAL A 9 -24.15 -17.67 61.61
CA VAL A 9 -24.06 -17.28 60.20
C VAL A 9 -22.64 -17.61 59.74
N LEU A 10 -22.50 -18.60 58.83
CA LEU A 10 -21.25 -18.88 58.12
C LEU A 10 -21.13 -17.84 57.00
N ALA A 11 -20.23 -16.87 57.14
CA ALA A 11 -19.84 -15.96 56.07
C ALA A 11 -18.85 -16.69 55.14
N GLY A 12 -19.33 -17.14 53.97
CA GLY A 12 -18.49 -17.67 52.93
C GLY A 12 -17.74 -16.53 52.25
N ALA A 13 -16.42 -16.46 52.41
CA ALA A 13 -15.56 -15.58 51.68
C ALA A 13 -15.46 -16.05 50.21
N VAL A 14 -16.12 -15.37 49.27
CA VAL A 14 -15.91 -15.53 47.84
C VAL A 14 -14.65 -14.77 47.48
N THR A 15 -13.54 -15.49 47.33
CA THR A 15 -12.29 -14.95 46.76
C THR A 15 -12.52 -14.77 45.28
N LEU A 16 -12.78 -13.54 44.84
CA LEU A 16 -12.69 -13.15 43.43
C LEU A 16 -11.23 -13.22 43.02
N LEU A 17 -10.85 -14.24 42.25
CA LEU A 17 -9.61 -14.31 41.52
C LEU A 17 -9.70 -13.28 40.36
N SER A 18 -9.36 -12.02 40.70
CA SER A 18 -9.03 -11.05 39.66
C SER A 18 -7.69 -11.48 39.04
N GLY A 19 -7.76 -12.19 37.91
CA GLY A 19 -6.59 -12.33 37.05
C GLY A 19 -6.09 -10.93 36.67
N PRO A 20 -4.81 -10.72 36.47
CA PRO A 20 -4.29 -9.46 35.98
C PRO A 20 -4.99 -9.18 34.63
N VAL A 21 -5.80 -8.14 34.57
CA VAL A 21 -6.17 -7.50 33.32
C VAL A 21 -4.87 -6.90 32.83
N LEU A 22 -4.21 -7.54 31.87
CA LEU A 22 -3.07 -6.95 31.19
C LEU A 22 -3.60 -5.68 30.53
N ALA A 23 -3.18 -4.54 31.04
CA ALA A 23 -3.55 -3.26 30.47
C ALA A 23 -2.92 -3.16 29.08
N GLN A 24 -3.69 -2.71 28.10
CA GLN A 24 -3.18 -2.29 26.80
C GLN A 24 -2.08 -1.25 27.04
N GLU A 25 -0.86 -1.59 26.65
CA GLU A 25 0.31 -0.73 26.85
C GLU A 25 0.55 0.16 25.63
N PHE A 26 0.25 -0.39 24.43
CA PHE A 26 0.52 0.26 23.16
C PHE A 26 -0.71 0.23 22.25
N GLN A 27 -1.03 1.39 21.67
CA GLN A 27 -2.02 1.49 20.61
C GLN A 27 -1.29 1.64 19.28
N PHE A 28 -1.77 0.93 18.25
CA PHE A 28 -1.20 0.94 16.93
C PHE A 28 -2.29 0.98 15.87
N SER A 29 -2.24 1.95 14.98
CA SER A 29 -3.22 2.12 13.91
C SER A 29 -2.62 1.73 12.56
N LEU A 30 -3.38 0.99 11.75
CA LEU A 30 -3.04 0.68 10.36
C LEU A 30 -3.97 1.47 9.44
N SER A 31 -3.40 2.31 8.57
CA SER A 31 -4.13 3.15 7.63
C SER A 31 -3.89 2.75 6.19
N THR A 32 -4.94 2.82 5.38
CA THR A 32 -4.84 2.61 3.93
C THR A 32 -6.00 3.26 3.19
N SER A 33 -5.76 3.68 1.95
CA SER A 33 -6.80 4.13 1.02
C SER A 33 -7.65 2.98 0.43
N GLN A 34 -7.24 1.72 0.61
CA GLN A 34 -7.96 0.57 0.09
C GLN A 34 -9.24 0.27 0.88
N PRO A 35 -10.32 -0.21 0.22
CA PRO A 35 -11.57 -0.55 0.90
C PRO A 35 -11.46 -1.85 1.71
N VAL A 36 -12.39 -2.06 2.66
CA VAL A 36 -12.39 -3.22 3.56
C VAL A 36 -12.41 -4.58 2.86
N THR A 37 -12.85 -4.64 1.60
CA THR A 37 -12.91 -5.87 0.79
C THR A 37 -11.65 -6.15 0.00
N ASP A 38 -10.66 -5.25 0.05
CA ASP A 38 -9.39 -5.43 -0.65
C ASP A 38 -8.53 -6.51 0.04
N PRO A 39 -7.81 -7.35 -0.71
CA PRO A 39 -6.90 -8.36 -0.17
C PRO A 39 -5.92 -7.82 0.88
N LEU A 40 -5.42 -6.60 0.70
CA LEU A 40 -4.49 -5.98 1.63
C LEU A 40 -5.14 -5.71 3.00
N VAL A 41 -6.38 -5.22 3.01
CA VAL A 41 -7.11 -4.96 4.26
C VAL A 41 -7.49 -6.26 4.95
N ILE A 42 -7.86 -7.29 4.19
CA ILE A 42 -8.14 -8.62 4.74
C ILE A 42 -6.89 -9.22 5.42
N ALA A 43 -5.72 -9.08 4.79
CA ALA A 43 -4.46 -9.52 5.38
C ALA A 43 -4.07 -8.70 6.63
N MET A 44 -4.32 -7.38 6.62
CA MET A 44 -4.15 -6.54 7.82
C MET A 44 -5.02 -7.01 8.98
N GLN A 45 -6.29 -7.39 8.73
CA GLN A 45 -7.19 -7.93 9.76
C GLN A 45 -6.68 -9.27 10.32
N GLY A 46 -5.99 -10.06 9.51
CA GLY A 46 -5.28 -11.25 9.97
C GLY A 46 -4.11 -10.90 10.89
N ALA A 47 -3.29 -9.92 10.50
CA ALA A 47 -2.16 -9.44 11.29
C ALA A 47 -2.60 -8.81 12.62
N GLU A 48 -3.66 -7.97 12.62
CA GLU A 48 -4.27 -7.40 13.82
C GLU A 48 -4.47 -8.46 14.91
N LYS A 49 -5.20 -9.52 14.58
CA LYS A 49 -5.49 -10.62 15.52
C LYS A 49 -4.22 -11.32 16.02
N ARG A 50 -3.27 -11.60 15.14
CA ARG A 50 -2.02 -12.28 15.50
C ARG A 50 -1.10 -11.40 16.35
N ILE A 51 -1.04 -10.09 16.06
CA ILE A 51 -0.28 -9.12 16.88
C ILE A 51 -0.86 -9.05 18.28
N GLU A 52 -2.19 -8.90 18.41
CA GLU A 52 -2.88 -8.85 19.71
C GLU A 52 -2.68 -10.15 20.51
N GLU A 53 -2.81 -11.31 19.85
CA GLU A 53 -2.61 -12.61 20.49
C GLU A 53 -1.16 -12.83 20.93
N ARG A 54 -0.18 -12.57 20.06
CA ARG A 54 1.25 -12.77 20.35
C ARG A 54 1.80 -11.78 21.37
N SER A 55 1.24 -10.57 21.42
CA SER A 55 1.59 -9.58 22.44
C SER A 55 0.86 -9.81 23.77
N GLU A 56 0.06 -10.86 23.89
CA GLU A 56 -0.77 -11.15 25.06
C GLU A 56 -1.70 -9.96 25.43
N GLY A 57 -2.18 -9.22 24.41
CA GLY A 57 -3.05 -8.05 24.58
C GLY A 57 -2.32 -6.76 24.98
N ARG A 58 -0.99 -6.73 24.97
CA ARG A 58 -0.20 -5.51 25.24
C ARG A 58 -0.28 -4.48 24.10
N VAL A 59 -0.49 -4.95 22.86
CA VAL A 59 -0.72 -4.09 21.69
C VAL A 59 -2.19 -4.20 21.28
N GLU A 60 -2.86 -3.06 21.18
CA GLU A 60 -4.18 -2.94 20.53
C GLU A 60 -3.97 -2.41 19.11
N VAL A 61 -4.47 -3.13 18.10
CA VAL A 61 -4.39 -2.71 16.71
C VAL A 61 -5.75 -2.24 16.22
N THR A 62 -5.79 -1.14 15.48
CA THR A 62 -7.03 -0.66 14.84
C THR A 62 -6.77 -0.36 13.37
N ILE A 63 -7.61 -0.90 12.49
CA ILE A 63 -7.48 -0.70 11.05
C ILE A 63 -8.43 0.39 10.56
N TYR A 64 -7.91 1.33 9.77
CA TYR A 64 -8.63 2.44 9.16
C TYR A 64 -8.54 2.34 7.63
N PRO A 65 -9.47 1.62 6.96
CA PRO A 65 -9.53 1.51 5.51
C PRO A 65 -10.15 2.75 4.86
N SER A 66 -10.11 2.83 3.53
CA SER A 66 -10.80 3.85 2.73
C SER A 66 -10.48 5.30 3.16
N SER A 67 -9.21 5.58 3.44
CA SER A 67 -8.71 6.91 3.84
C SER A 67 -9.40 7.52 5.06
N GLN A 68 -9.86 6.71 6.03
CA GLN A 68 -10.59 7.19 7.22
C GLN A 68 -9.75 8.13 8.11
N LEU A 69 -8.40 8.00 8.10
CA LEU A 69 -7.49 8.89 8.83
C LEU A 69 -7.00 10.08 7.99
N GLY A 70 -7.40 10.17 6.76
CA GLY A 70 -6.93 11.12 5.74
C GLY A 70 -6.34 10.40 4.52
N GLU A 71 -5.96 11.16 3.51
CA GLU A 71 -5.25 10.64 2.36
C GLU A 71 -3.82 10.22 2.76
N ASP A 72 -3.23 9.29 2.00
CA ASP A 72 -1.94 8.67 2.36
C ASP A 72 -0.84 9.70 2.64
N ASN A 73 -0.77 10.82 1.88
CA ASN A 73 0.21 11.89 2.11
C ASN A 73 -0.06 12.64 3.43
N ASP A 74 -1.32 12.86 3.80
CA ASP A 74 -1.68 13.52 5.06
C ASP A 74 -1.31 12.64 6.26
N VAL A 75 -1.50 11.32 6.13
CA VAL A 75 -1.13 10.36 7.18
C VAL A 75 0.39 10.25 7.30
N LEU A 76 1.16 10.35 6.20
CA LEU A 76 2.63 10.42 6.26
C LEU A 76 3.11 11.61 7.10
N GLU A 77 2.48 12.77 7.00
CA GLU A 77 2.82 13.94 7.85
C GLU A 77 2.42 13.72 9.32
N GLN A 78 1.32 13.01 9.59
CA GLN A 78 0.94 12.67 10.96
C GLN A 78 1.97 11.74 11.62
N ILE A 79 2.44 10.69 10.92
CA ILE A 79 3.45 9.76 11.45
C ILE A 79 4.80 10.44 11.66
N ARG A 80 5.20 11.38 10.82
CA ARG A 80 6.40 12.22 11.04
C ARG A 80 6.32 13.03 12.32
N SER A 81 5.12 13.36 12.77
CA SER A 81 4.87 14.06 14.04
C SER A 81 4.84 13.13 15.26
N GLY A 82 5.14 11.83 15.09
CA GLY A 82 5.23 10.85 16.18
C GLY A 82 3.96 10.04 16.42
N ALA A 83 2.95 10.12 15.53
CA ALA A 83 1.72 9.36 15.70
C ALA A 83 1.96 7.83 15.61
N PRO A 84 1.30 7.00 16.45
CA PRO A 84 1.40 5.55 16.46
C PRO A 84 0.56 4.92 15.32
N ILE A 85 0.82 5.35 14.11
CA ILE A 85 0.12 4.92 12.90
C ILE A 85 1.14 4.32 11.95
N ALA A 86 0.79 3.24 11.25
CA ALA A 86 1.46 2.84 10.02
C ALA A 86 0.51 3.03 8.84
N VAL A 87 1.00 3.63 7.77
CA VAL A 87 0.25 3.85 6.54
C VAL A 87 0.84 3.02 5.40
N LEU A 88 -0.04 2.38 4.64
CA LEU A 88 0.36 1.59 3.47
C LEU A 88 0.59 2.52 2.29
N VAL A 89 1.85 2.71 1.91
CA VAL A 89 2.26 3.67 0.87
C VAL A 89 3.16 3.05 -0.19
N ASP A 90 3.10 3.61 -1.39
CA ASP A 90 4.06 3.34 -2.45
C ASP A 90 5.34 4.19 -2.31
N ALA A 91 6.41 3.73 -2.94
CA ALA A 91 7.71 4.37 -2.86
C ALA A 91 7.75 5.75 -3.54
N GLY A 92 6.85 6.04 -4.48
CA GLY A 92 6.75 7.37 -5.09
C GLY A 92 6.36 8.44 -4.07
N ARG A 93 5.49 8.11 -3.11
CA ARG A 93 5.13 9.01 -1.98
C ARG A 93 6.26 9.16 -0.96
N LEU A 94 7.19 8.22 -0.91
CA LEU A 94 8.38 8.31 -0.05
C LEU A 94 9.52 9.11 -0.71
N ALA A 95 9.50 9.27 -2.03
CA ALA A 95 10.54 9.98 -2.79
C ALA A 95 10.79 11.44 -2.35
N PRO A 96 9.83 12.24 -1.90
CA PRO A 96 10.10 13.57 -1.34
C PRO A 96 10.97 13.55 -0.08
N PHE A 97 11.02 12.41 0.63
CA PHE A 97 11.78 12.23 1.86
C PHE A 97 13.10 11.48 1.62
N MET A 98 13.12 10.57 0.64
CA MET A 98 14.28 9.81 0.20
C MET A 98 14.15 9.55 -1.31
N ALA A 99 14.81 10.38 -2.12
CA ALA A 99 14.60 10.43 -3.56
C ALA A 99 14.83 9.08 -4.27
N GLU A 100 15.83 8.33 -3.84
CA GLU A 100 16.21 7.04 -4.41
C GLU A 100 15.09 5.99 -4.31
N LEU A 101 14.26 6.04 -3.26
CA LEU A 101 13.12 5.13 -3.13
C LEU A 101 12.11 5.31 -4.26
N GLY A 102 12.03 6.50 -4.86
CA GLY A 102 11.17 6.78 -6.01
C GLY A 102 11.38 5.85 -7.20
N ILE A 103 12.54 5.17 -7.27
CA ILE A 103 12.82 4.20 -8.33
C ILE A 103 11.88 2.99 -8.30
N LEU A 104 11.41 2.58 -7.12
CA LEU A 104 10.48 1.46 -6.99
C LEU A 104 9.07 1.77 -7.55
N ALA A 105 8.81 3.04 -7.84
CA ALA A 105 7.62 3.52 -8.52
C ALA A 105 7.91 4.00 -9.96
N ALA A 106 9.10 3.72 -10.49
CA ALA A 106 9.48 4.09 -11.84
C ALA A 106 8.94 3.06 -12.88
N PRO A 107 8.68 3.50 -14.13
CA PRO A 107 8.06 2.64 -15.12
C PRO A 107 8.99 1.51 -15.56
N TYR A 108 8.44 0.30 -15.69
CA TYR A 108 9.12 -0.88 -16.21
C TYR A 108 10.45 -1.20 -15.51
N LEU A 109 10.54 -0.97 -14.21
CA LEU A 109 11.72 -1.32 -13.40
C LEU A 109 11.93 -2.84 -13.39
N VAL A 110 10.84 -3.59 -13.24
CA VAL A 110 10.78 -5.06 -13.32
C VAL A 110 9.60 -5.48 -14.18
N ASP A 111 9.67 -6.67 -14.77
CA ASP A 111 8.62 -7.21 -15.63
C ASP A 111 7.59 -8.03 -14.85
N ASP A 112 8.02 -8.64 -13.75
CA ASP A 112 7.21 -9.50 -12.91
C ASP A 112 7.37 -9.13 -11.43
N TYR A 113 6.28 -9.20 -10.67
CA TYR A 113 6.26 -8.83 -9.26
C TYR A 113 7.18 -9.70 -8.39
N THR A 114 7.44 -10.95 -8.78
CA THR A 114 8.34 -11.85 -8.03
C THR A 114 9.80 -11.38 -8.02
N GLN A 115 10.17 -10.47 -8.93
CA GLN A 115 11.51 -9.91 -9.03
C GLN A 115 11.80 -8.82 -7.97
N TYR A 116 10.77 -8.34 -7.26
CA TYR A 116 10.94 -7.28 -6.25
C TYR A 116 11.75 -7.72 -5.02
N ALA A 117 11.70 -8.99 -4.66
CA ALA A 117 12.40 -9.49 -3.48
C ALA A 117 13.91 -9.23 -3.57
N SER A 118 14.53 -9.44 -4.75
CA SER A 118 15.97 -9.20 -4.95
C SER A 118 16.36 -7.73 -4.73
N ILE A 119 15.46 -6.80 -5.01
CA ILE A 119 15.67 -5.38 -4.81
C ILE A 119 15.55 -5.05 -3.32
N THR A 120 14.45 -5.45 -2.67
CA THR A 120 14.17 -5.09 -1.27
C THR A 120 15.07 -5.81 -0.27
N GLU A 121 15.70 -6.92 -0.66
CA GLU A 121 16.72 -7.62 0.13
C GLU A 121 18.15 -7.09 -0.14
N SER A 122 18.33 -6.18 -1.10
CA SER A 122 19.64 -5.64 -1.43
C SER A 122 20.19 -4.72 -0.33
N PRO A 123 21.52 -4.71 -0.10
CA PRO A 123 22.14 -3.77 0.83
C PRO A 123 21.87 -2.30 0.48
N VAL A 124 21.76 -1.99 -0.80
CA VAL A 124 21.47 -0.64 -1.31
C VAL A 124 20.09 -0.17 -0.84
N TYR A 125 19.07 -1.01 -1.00
CA TYR A 125 17.73 -0.69 -0.52
C TYR A 125 17.70 -0.56 1.01
N GLN A 126 18.38 -1.44 1.73
CA GLN A 126 18.44 -1.38 3.20
C GLN A 126 19.09 -0.07 3.68
N GLU A 127 20.14 0.41 3.01
CA GLU A 127 20.77 1.70 3.31
C GLU A 127 19.76 2.86 3.11
N TRP A 128 18.98 2.83 2.03
CA TRP A 128 17.99 3.88 1.76
C TRP A 128 16.87 3.91 2.80
N VAL A 129 16.37 2.76 3.25
CA VAL A 129 15.31 2.74 4.26
C VAL A 129 15.79 3.14 5.64
N GLU A 130 17.06 2.85 6.00
CA GLU A 130 17.66 3.36 7.22
C GLU A 130 17.87 4.89 7.14
N THR A 131 18.35 5.40 6.01
CA THR A 131 18.48 6.85 5.79
C THR A 131 17.11 7.55 5.86
N LEU A 132 16.05 6.96 5.32
CA LEU A 132 14.68 7.47 5.43
C LEU A 132 14.25 7.60 6.91
N ALA A 133 14.59 6.62 7.73
CA ALA A 133 14.27 6.64 9.15
C ALA A 133 15.07 7.71 9.90
N ASP A 134 16.37 7.81 9.65
CA ASP A 134 17.28 8.71 10.35
C ASP A 134 17.03 10.18 9.96
N ASP A 135 16.83 10.48 8.68
CA ASP A 135 16.75 11.84 8.17
C ASP A 135 15.32 12.39 8.15
N ALA A 136 14.32 11.54 7.85
CA ALA A 136 12.93 11.97 7.72
C ALA A 136 12.02 11.55 8.89
N GLY A 137 12.51 10.68 9.79
CA GLY A 137 11.71 10.15 10.90
C GLY A 137 10.63 9.15 10.45
N LEU A 138 10.79 8.56 9.27
CA LEU A 138 9.87 7.60 8.67
C LEU A 138 10.51 6.21 8.65
N ARG A 139 10.05 5.30 9.53
CA ARG A 139 10.45 3.90 9.55
C ARG A 139 9.61 3.09 8.57
N LEU A 140 10.24 2.50 7.55
CA LEU A 140 9.58 1.55 6.66
C LEU A 140 9.71 0.14 7.24
N LEU A 141 8.59 -0.43 7.72
CA LEU A 141 8.56 -1.73 8.40
C LEU A 141 8.77 -2.90 7.44
N ASN A 142 8.26 -2.77 6.23
CA ASN A 142 8.39 -3.75 5.15
C ASN A 142 8.00 -3.09 3.81
N TYR A 143 8.28 -3.78 2.68
CA TYR A 143 7.88 -3.34 1.34
C TYR A 143 7.56 -4.56 0.46
N ASN A 144 6.60 -5.38 0.92
CA ASN A 144 6.26 -6.66 0.30
C ASN A 144 4.75 -6.84 0.03
N TRP A 145 3.99 -5.74 -0.01
CA TRP A 145 2.55 -5.73 -0.24
C TRP A 145 2.25 -5.44 -1.71
N PHE A 146 2.16 -6.49 -2.53
CA PHE A 146 1.80 -6.36 -3.93
C PHE A 146 0.32 -5.99 -4.09
N GLN A 147 0.05 -4.89 -4.77
CA GLN A 147 -1.31 -4.42 -5.06
C GLN A 147 -1.80 -4.80 -6.45
N GLY A 148 -0.92 -5.28 -7.32
CA GLY A 148 -1.22 -5.59 -8.71
C GLY A 148 -0.41 -4.74 -9.69
N THR A 149 -0.48 -5.10 -10.95
CA THR A 149 0.16 -4.36 -12.03
C THR A 149 -0.72 -3.19 -12.47
N ARG A 150 -0.09 -2.03 -12.70
CA ARG A 150 -0.80 -0.82 -13.12
C ARG A 150 -1.15 -0.88 -14.60
N GLN A 151 -2.42 -0.55 -14.89
CA GLN A 151 -3.03 -0.54 -16.22
C GLN A 151 -3.67 0.81 -16.50
N MET A 152 -4.00 1.08 -17.76
CA MET A 152 -4.60 2.33 -18.18
C MET A 152 -6.12 2.16 -18.38
N PHE A 153 -6.91 2.69 -17.43
CA PHE A 153 -8.38 2.71 -17.47
C PHE A 153 -8.87 3.97 -18.17
N THR A 154 -9.63 3.85 -19.26
CA THR A 154 -10.07 5.00 -20.06
C THR A 154 -11.48 4.79 -20.64
N LYS A 155 -12.09 5.88 -21.09
CA LYS A 155 -13.33 5.84 -21.92
C LYS A 155 -13.02 5.61 -23.40
N LYS A 156 -11.78 5.86 -23.82
CA LYS A 156 -11.29 5.71 -25.20
C LYS A 156 -10.38 4.48 -25.26
N LEU A 157 -10.44 3.76 -26.37
CA LEU A 157 -9.48 2.67 -26.63
C LEU A 157 -8.06 3.23 -26.77
N ILE A 158 -7.11 2.64 -26.07
CA ILE A 158 -5.69 2.97 -26.10
C ILE A 158 -4.91 1.77 -26.60
N GLU A 159 -4.25 1.88 -27.74
CA GLU A 159 -3.42 0.83 -28.34
C GLU A 159 -1.93 1.21 -28.34
N LYS A 160 -1.62 2.51 -28.29
CA LYS A 160 -0.27 3.06 -28.34
C LYS A 160 -0.18 4.39 -27.61
N PRO A 161 1.01 4.88 -27.25
CA PRO A 161 1.18 6.17 -26.54
C PRO A 161 0.48 7.35 -27.22
N ALA A 162 0.51 7.43 -28.55
CA ALA A 162 -0.13 8.52 -29.29
C ALA A 162 -1.64 8.61 -29.06
N ASP A 163 -2.31 7.54 -28.66
CA ASP A 163 -3.74 7.54 -28.35
C ASP A 163 -4.05 8.24 -27.04
N LEU A 164 -3.06 8.42 -26.17
CA LEU A 164 -3.18 9.16 -24.92
C LEU A 164 -3.09 10.68 -25.10
N ASN A 165 -2.73 11.18 -26.31
CA ASN A 165 -2.66 12.61 -26.56
C ASN A 165 -4.02 13.29 -26.31
N GLY A 166 -4.01 14.29 -25.41
CA GLY A 166 -5.21 15.04 -25.01
C GLY A 166 -6.11 14.29 -24.00
N VAL A 167 -5.73 13.10 -23.56
CA VAL A 167 -6.44 12.35 -22.50
C VAL A 167 -5.92 12.81 -21.14
N ARG A 168 -6.80 13.26 -20.27
CA ARG A 168 -6.48 13.61 -18.88
C ARG A 168 -6.54 12.33 -18.04
N VAL A 169 -5.38 11.89 -17.58
CA VAL A 169 -5.26 10.64 -16.83
C VAL A 169 -4.90 10.93 -15.38
N ARG A 170 -5.76 10.47 -14.48
CA ARG A 170 -5.44 10.51 -13.05
C ARG A 170 -4.24 9.65 -12.76
N THR A 171 -3.35 10.19 -11.94
CA THR A 171 -2.24 9.44 -11.37
C THR A 171 -2.01 9.80 -9.92
N ILE A 172 -1.08 9.09 -9.26
CA ILE A 172 -0.65 9.39 -7.90
C ILE A 172 0.13 10.71 -7.90
N ASP A 173 -0.08 11.53 -6.87
CA ASP A 173 0.66 12.77 -6.67
C ASP A 173 2.08 12.47 -6.15
N ALA A 174 2.94 12.08 -7.09
CA ALA A 174 4.36 11.80 -6.84
C ALA A 174 5.16 11.92 -8.16
N PRO A 175 6.44 12.35 -8.10
CA PRO A 175 7.24 12.67 -9.29
C PRO A 175 7.31 11.58 -10.34
N SER A 176 7.65 10.34 -9.97
CA SER A 176 7.78 9.21 -10.90
C SER A 176 6.45 8.87 -11.60
N TRP A 177 5.32 8.96 -10.88
CA TRP A 177 3.99 8.69 -11.39
C TRP A 177 3.56 9.74 -12.41
N ILE A 178 3.72 11.03 -12.08
CA ILE A 178 3.38 12.16 -12.96
C ILE A 178 4.22 12.11 -14.23
N ALA A 179 5.53 11.91 -14.09
CA ALA A 179 6.45 11.81 -15.22
C ALA A 179 6.11 10.61 -16.13
N THR A 180 5.78 9.45 -15.54
CA THR A 180 5.41 8.24 -16.31
C THR A 180 4.18 8.48 -17.18
N VAL A 181 3.09 8.98 -16.58
CA VAL A 181 1.84 9.25 -17.31
C VAL A 181 2.04 10.31 -18.40
N SER A 182 2.82 11.36 -18.09
CA SER A 182 3.17 12.41 -19.06
C SER A 182 4.01 11.89 -20.21
N ALA A 183 5.03 11.07 -19.92
CA ALA A 183 5.88 10.45 -20.93
C ALA A 183 5.11 9.49 -21.86
N MET A 184 4.06 8.84 -21.36
CA MET A 184 3.15 8.03 -22.19
C MET A 184 2.27 8.88 -23.12
N GLY A 185 2.28 10.22 -23.02
CA GLY A 185 1.56 11.14 -23.91
C GLY A 185 0.24 11.67 -23.32
N ALA A 186 -0.15 11.26 -22.12
CA ALA A 186 -1.34 11.78 -21.45
C ALA A 186 -1.08 13.11 -20.73
N THR A 187 -2.13 13.84 -20.41
CA THR A 187 -2.06 14.93 -19.44
C THR A 187 -2.25 14.34 -18.05
N ALA A 188 -1.18 14.30 -17.26
CA ALA A 188 -1.23 13.81 -15.89
C ALA A 188 -2.11 14.73 -15.02
N ALA A 189 -3.02 14.12 -14.26
CA ALA A 189 -3.93 14.80 -13.32
C ALA A 189 -3.76 14.19 -11.93
N PRO A 190 -2.75 14.60 -11.15
CA PRO A 190 -2.55 14.07 -9.81
C PRO A 190 -3.72 14.43 -8.91
N MET A 191 -4.27 13.42 -8.21
CA MET A 191 -5.35 13.58 -7.24
C MET A 191 -5.47 12.40 -6.29
N ALA A 192 -6.15 12.61 -5.17
CA ALA A 192 -6.45 11.59 -4.18
C ALA A 192 -7.25 10.42 -4.77
N TRP A 193 -7.04 9.21 -4.23
CA TRP A 193 -7.74 8.01 -4.72
C TRP A 193 -9.25 8.08 -4.51
N SER A 194 -9.69 8.67 -3.40
CA SER A 194 -11.10 8.86 -3.05
C SER A 194 -11.88 9.73 -4.06
N GLU A 195 -11.20 10.60 -4.83
CA GLU A 195 -11.81 11.52 -5.77
C GLU A 195 -11.99 10.93 -7.19
N VAL A 196 -11.27 9.84 -7.50
CA VAL A 196 -11.12 9.33 -8.88
C VAL A 196 -12.45 8.96 -9.53
N TYR A 197 -13.31 8.21 -8.83
CA TYR A 197 -14.60 7.80 -9.37
C TYR A 197 -15.47 9.02 -9.76
N SER A 198 -15.59 9.98 -8.85
CA SER A 198 -16.38 11.19 -9.09
C SER A 198 -15.80 12.06 -10.20
N ALA A 199 -14.48 12.19 -10.28
CA ALA A 199 -13.79 12.93 -11.33
C ALA A 199 -14.02 12.32 -12.72
N LEU A 200 -13.98 10.99 -12.84
CA LEU A 200 -14.34 10.27 -14.07
C LEU A 200 -15.82 10.42 -14.42
N GLN A 201 -16.71 10.29 -13.44
CA GLN A 201 -18.14 10.41 -13.64
C GLN A 201 -18.53 11.80 -14.15
N LEU A 202 -17.95 12.85 -13.56
CA LEU A 202 -18.21 14.25 -13.95
C LEU A 202 -17.43 14.68 -15.20
N GLY A 203 -16.52 13.86 -15.73
CA GLY A 203 -15.70 14.19 -16.89
C GLY A 203 -14.61 15.23 -16.59
N ALA A 204 -14.20 15.40 -15.33
CA ALA A 204 -13.04 16.20 -14.96
C ALA A 204 -11.72 15.55 -15.45
N ILE A 205 -11.69 14.23 -15.51
CA ILE A 205 -10.65 13.41 -16.12
C ILE A 205 -11.25 12.41 -17.10
N ASP A 206 -10.42 11.87 -18.00
CA ASP A 206 -10.83 10.97 -19.09
C ASP A 206 -10.41 9.52 -18.84
N GLY A 207 -9.49 9.32 -17.88
CA GLY A 207 -8.96 8.03 -17.49
C GLY A 207 -8.22 8.08 -16.16
N ALA A 208 -7.79 6.92 -15.71
CA ALA A 208 -6.93 6.74 -14.54
C ALA A 208 -5.97 5.57 -14.77
N GLU A 209 -4.72 5.70 -14.33
CA GLU A 209 -3.89 4.54 -14.19
C GLU A 209 -4.17 3.88 -12.83
N ALA A 210 -4.35 2.56 -12.81
CA ALA A 210 -4.75 1.83 -11.63
C ALA A 210 -4.43 0.33 -11.73
N GLN A 211 -4.35 -0.34 -10.58
CA GLN A 211 -4.36 -1.80 -10.50
C GLN A 211 -5.81 -2.32 -10.45
N LEU A 212 -6.02 -3.57 -10.89
CA LEU A 212 -7.36 -4.13 -11.06
C LEU A 212 -8.17 -4.21 -9.77
N THR A 213 -7.57 -4.69 -8.67
CA THR A 213 -8.27 -4.85 -7.37
C THR A 213 -8.75 -3.52 -6.82
N GLY A 214 -7.86 -2.51 -6.81
CA GLY A 214 -8.23 -1.15 -6.37
C GLY A 214 -9.28 -0.51 -7.28
N ALA A 215 -9.15 -0.67 -8.60
CA ALA A 215 -10.13 -0.18 -9.57
C ALA A 215 -11.52 -0.82 -9.37
N ALA A 216 -11.56 -2.13 -9.09
CA ALA A 216 -12.80 -2.82 -8.72
C ALA A 216 -13.39 -2.27 -7.42
N GLY A 217 -12.53 -2.03 -6.43
CA GLY A 217 -12.93 -1.55 -5.11
C GLY A 217 -13.67 -0.22 -5.12
N ILE A 218 -13.26 0.70 -5.99
CA ILE A 218 -13.96 1.99 -6.21
C ILE A 218 -14.84 1.99 -7.48
N LYS A 219 -15.09 0.82 -8.07
CA LYS A 219 -16.01 0.60 -9.18
C LYS A 219 -15.67 1.38 -10.45
N LEU A 220 -14.39 1.50 -10.82
CA LEU A 220 -13.99 2.20 -12.06
C LEU A 220 -14.63 1.62 -13.31
N HIS A 221 -15.00 0.35 -13.32
CA HIS A 221 -15.71 -0.33 -14.40
C HIS A 221 -17.11 0.24 -14.71
N GLU A 222 -17.69 1.05 -13.80
CA GLU A 222 -18.95 1.76 -14.05
C GLU A 222 -18.75 3.07 -14.82
N VAL A 223 -17.53 3.64 -14.81
CA VAL A 223 -17.22 4.97 -15.36
C VAL A 223 -16.11 4.98 -16.41
N THR A 224 -15.51 3.81 -16.69
CA THR A 224 -14.57 3.56 -17.79
C THR A 224 -15.04 2.37 -18.63
N THR A 225 -14.64 2.31 -19.89
CA THR A 225 -15.08 1.26 -20.82
C THR A 225 -13.93 0.42 -21.39
N ASN A 226 -12.70 0.87 -21.21
CA ASN A 226 -11.51 0.20 -21.76
C ASN A 226 -10.40 0.14 -20.70
N VAL A 227 -9.68 -0.97 -20.70
CA VAL A 227 -8.44 -1.17 -19.94
C VAL A 227 -7.35 -1.60 -20.92
N ALA A 228 -6.39 -0.72 -21.18
CA ALA A 228 -5.20 -1.09 -21.91
C ALA A 228 -4.17 -1.70 -20.94
N LEU A 229 -3.73 -2.93 -21.24
CA LEU A 229 -2.80 -3.69 -20.41
C LEU A 229 -1.36 -3.19 -20.64
N THR A 230 -1.10 -1.99 -20.18
CA THR A 230 0.20 -1.31 -20.35
C THR A 230 1.26 -1.85 -19.40
N ASN A 231 0.90 -2.54 -18.33
CA ASN A 231 1.81 -3.18 -17.37
C ASN A 231 2.99 -2.29 -16.94
N HIS A 232 2.76 -0.98 -16.82
CA HIS A 232 3.83 0.00 -16.74
C HIS A 232 4.51 0.08 -15.37
N ILE A 233 3.85 -0.38 -14.29
CA ILE A 233 4.43 -0.46 -12.96
C ILE A 233 3.88 -1.69 -12.24
N GLN A 234 4.76 -2.51 -11.65
CA GLN A 234 4.39 -3.52 -10.68
C GLN A 234 4.24 -2.81 -9.33
N LEU A 235 3.00 -2.59 -8.89
CA LEU A 235 2.76 -1.79 -7.69
C LEU A 235 3.00 -2.60 -6.42
N PHE A 236 4.10 -2.30 -5.76
CA PHE A 236 4.34 -2.66 -4.37
C PHE A 236 4.14 -1.48 -3.45
N THR A 237 3.76 -1.78 -2.22
CA THR A 237 3.66 -0.84 -1.12
C THR A 237 4.35 -1.40 0.11
N GLY A 238 4.62 -0.50 1.05
CA GLY A 238 5.15 -0.82 2.36
C GLY A 238 4.38 -0.11 3.46
N LEU A 239 4.54 -0.58 4.67
CA LEU A 239 3.99 0.07 5.86
C LEU A 239 5.03 1.02 6.44
N ALA A 240 4.80 2.33 6.31
CA ALA A 240 5.62 3.36 6.91
C ALA A 240 5.01 3.84 8.23
N THR A 241 5.84 3.98 9.26
CA THR A 241 5.44 4.47 10.59
C THR A 241 6.43 5.50 11.13
N SER A 242 6.12 6.12 12.26
CA SER A 242 7.02 7.06 12.96
C SER A 242 8.25 6.33 13.52
N GLU A 243 9.45 6.77 13.14
CA GLU A 243 10.68 6.28 13.77
C GLU A 243 10.69 6.56 15.27
N GLN A 244 10.24 7.76 15.70
CA GLN A 244 10.17 8.12 17.10
C GLN A 244 9.27 7.17 17.91
N TRP A 245 8.09 6.85 17.38
CA TRP A 245 7.19 5.90 18.02
C TRP A 245 7.78 4.48 18.01
N TRP A 246 8.28 4.05 16.87
CA TRP A 246 8.87 2.72 16.69
C TRP A 246 10.03 2.46 17.64
N ALA A 247 10.94 3.41 17.76
CA ALA A 247 12.08 3.31 18.68
C ALA A 247 11.67 3.31 20.16
N SER A 248 10.49 3.82 20.51
CA SER A 248 9.95 3.80 21.88
C SER A 248 9.41 2.43 22.32
N LEU A 249 9.15 1.53 21.35
CA LEU A 249 8.61 0.20 21.65
C LEU A 249 9.70 -0.75 22.17
N PRO A 250 9.34 -1.65 23.13
CA PRO A 250 10.20 -2.76 23.50
C PRO A 250 10.57 -3.66 22.30
N GLU A 251 11.74 -4.28 22.35
CA GLU A 251 12.26 -5.11 21.25
C GLU A 251 11.34 -6.28 20.91
N ASP A 252 10.76 -6.93 21.91
CA ASP A 252 9.80 -8.04 21.73
C ASP A 252 8.55 -7.59 20.97
N ILE A 253 8.02 -6.39 21.27
CA ILE A 253 6.87 -5.81 20.58
C ILE A 253 7.22 -5.44 19.14
N ARG A 254 8.37 -4.82 18.90
CA ARG A 254 8.84 -4.52 17.53
C ARG A 254 8.98 -5.80 16.70
N THR A 255 9.53 -6.86 17.30
CA THR A 255 9.69 -8.16 16.63
C THR A 255 8.33 -8.73 16.22
N ILE A 256 7.36 -8.78 17.16
CA ILE A 256 6.01 -9.28 16.87
C ILE A 256 5.37 -8.49 15.72
N ILE A 257 5.35 -7.17 15.80
CA ILE A 257 4.75 -6.31 14.78
C ILE A 257 5.43 -6.52 13.41
N SER A 258 6.78 -6.54 13.36
CA SER A 258 7.53 -6.71 12.10
C SER A 258 7.25 -8.06 11.45
N GLU A 259 7.27 -9.15 12.20
CA GLU A 259 7.05 -10.49 11.69
C GLU A 259 5.62 -10.67 11.17
N GLU A 260 4.62 -10.22 11.93
CA GLU A 260 3.22 -10.37 11.54
C GLU A 260 2.84 -9.49 10.33
N LEU A 261 3.35 -8.26 10.26
CA LEU A 261 3.11 -7.39 9.12
C LEU A 261 3.85 -7.86 7.86
N LYS A 262 5.05 -8.44 8.00
CA LYS A 262 5.76 -9.07 6.88
C LYS A 262 4.97 -10.26 6.35
N SER A 263 4.54 -11.16 7.24
CA SER A 263 3.71 -12.32 6.89
C SER A 263 2.40 -11.92 6.23
N ALA A 264 1.75 -10.87 6.73
CA ALA A 264 0.52 -10.35 6.13
C ALA A 264 0.76 -9.77 4.73
N GLY A 265 1.90 -9.11 4.48
CA GLY A 265 2.27 -8.65 3.15
C GLY A 265 2.44 -9.79 2.14
N GLU A 266 3.04 -10.90 2.56
CA GLU A 266 3.14 -12.12 1.74
C GLU A 266 1.76 -12.75 1.47
N GLU A 267 0.88 -12.76 2.48
CA GLU A 267 -0.51 -13.23 2.34
C GLU A 267 -1.30 -12.34 1.38
N ALA A 268 -1.24 -11.01 1.57
CA ALA A 268 -1.87 -10.03 0.69
C ALA A 268 -1.41 -10.18 -0.77
N THR A 269 -0.10 -10.38 -0.97
CA THR A 269 0.49 -10.59 -2.30
C THR A 269 -0.09 -11.82 -2.99
N ARG A 270 -0.18 -12.96 -2.30
CA ARG A 270 -0.81 -14.18 -2.84
C ARG A 270 -2.29 -13.96 -3.15
N MET A 271 -3.04 -13.40 -2.19
CA MET A 271 -4.47 -13.13 -2.37
C MET A 271 -4.73 -12.18 -3.53
N THR A 272 -3.91 -11.16 -3.71
CA THR A 272 -4.02 -10.22 -4.83
C THR A 272 -3.77 -10.94 -6.15
N ALA A 273 -2.67 -11.69 -6.27
CA ALA A 273 -2.34 -12.43 -7.49
C ALA A 273 -3.45 -13.42 -7.88
N ASP A 274 -3.98 -14.16 -6.92
CA ASP A 274 -5.06 -15.14 -7.15
C ASP A 274 -6.36 -14.48 -7.60
N LYS A 275 -6.61 -13.22 -7.18
CA LYS A 275 -7.85 -12.50 -7.47
C LYS A 275 -7.87 -11.78 -8.82
N LEU A 276 -6.73 -11.55 -9.45
CA LEU A 276 -6.64 -10.73 -10.68
C LEU A 276 -7.54 -11.23 -11.81
N ALA A 277 -7.53 -12.54 -12.09
CA ALA A 277 -8.33 -13.13 -13.16
C ALA A 277 -9.85 -13.03 -12.88
N GLU A 278 -10.27 -13.22 -11.63
CA GLU A 278 -11.67 -13.07 -11.21
C GLU A 278 -12.14 -11.62 -11.38
N VAL A 279 -11.32 -10.66 -10.97
CA VAL A 279 -11.63 -9.22 -11.08
C VAL A 279 -11.72 -8.80 -12.54
N GLN A 280 -10.80 -9.26 -13.39
CA GLN A 280 -10.87 -8.99 -14.82
C GLN A 280 -12.16 -9.55 -15.43
N ALA A 281 -12.49 -10.82 -15.17
CA ALA A 281 -13.72 -11.45 -15.67
C ALA A 281 -15.00 -10.72 -15.20
N MET A 282 -15.00 -10.24 -13.96
CA MET A 282 -16.10 -9.44 -13.42
C MET A 282 -16.26 -8.11 -14.17
N MET A 283 -15.16 -7.40 -14.46
CA MET A 283 -15.20 -6.14 -15.22
C MET A 283 -15.61 -6.36 -16.69
N GLU A 284 -15.14 -7.45 -17.32
CA GLU A 284 -15.55 -7.84 -18.68
C GLU A 284 -17.05 -8.15 -18.74
N ALA A 285 -17.58 -8.88 -17.75
CA ALA A 285 -19.01 -9.13 -17.63
C ALA A 285 -19.83 -7.84 -17.41
N ALA A 286 -19.23 -6.81 -16.82
CA ALA A 286 -19.81 -5.46 -16.69
C ALA A 286 -19.68 -4.61 -17.98
N GLY A 287 -19.06 -5.12 -19.04
CA GLY A 287 -18.94 -4.47 -20.34
C GLY A 287 -17.64 -3.70 -20.57
N VAL A 288 -16.63 -3.88 -19.72
CA VAL A 288 -15.31 -3.30 -19.93
C VAL A 288 -14.51 -4.15 -20.91
N THR A 289 -13.87 -3.50 -21.88
CA THR A 289 -12.97 -4.17 -22.82
C THR A 289 -11.54 -4.12 -22.30
N PHE A 290 -10.92 -5.28 -22.17
CA PHE A 290 -9.48 -5.39 -21.91
C PHE A 290 -8.76 -5.60 -23.23
N ASN A 291 -7.73 -4.82 -23.50
CA ASN A 291 -6.91 -4.96 -24.69
C ASN A 291 -5.43 -5.08 -24.33
N GLU A 292 -4.80 -6.10 -24.88
CA GLU A 292 -3.36 -6.21 -24.90
C GLU A 292 -2.78 -5.16 -25.84
N VAL A 293 -1.66 -4.55 -25.43
CA VAL A 293 -0.95 -3.54 -26.22
C VAL A 293 0.50 -4.00 -26.46
N ASP A 294 1.09 -3.53 -27.56
CA ASP A 294 2.53 -3.64 -27.70
C ASP A 294 3.23 -2.74 -26.67
N LEU A 295 3.99 -3.35 -25.76
CA LEU A 295 4.65 -2.63 -24.67
C LEU A 295 5.90 -1.86 -25.14
N ALA A 296 6.50 -2.21 -26.29
CA ALA A 296 7.74 -1.59 -26.75
C ALA A 296 7.61 -0.07 -26.96
N PRO A 297 6.54 0.46 -27.60
CA PRO A 297 6.36 1.91 -27.72
C PRO A 297 6.15 2.62 -26.36
N PHE A 298 5.51 1.96 -25.39
CA PHE A 298 5.31 2.53 -24.04
C PHE A 298 6.61 2.55 -23.24
N ARG A 299 7.44 1.50 -23.35
CA ARG A 299 8.78 1.44 -22.76
C ARG A 299 9.69 2.51 -23.36
N GLU A 300 9.68 2.68 -24.69
CA GLU A 300 10.44 3.71 -25.37
C GLU A 300 10.01 5.12 -24.91
N ALA A 301 8.70 5.39 -24.86
CA ALA A 301 8.17 6.68 -24.42
C ALA A 301 8.60 7.04 -22.99
N THR A 302 8.64 6.06 -22.09
CA THR A 302 8.95 6.27 -20.67
C THR A 302 10.44 6.12 -20.34
N ALA A 303 11.30 5.79 -21.28
CA ALA A 303 12.73 5.53 -21.04
C ALA A 303 13.47 6.72 -20.39
N LYS A 304 13.05 7.95 -20.67
CA LYS A 304 13.65 9.17 -20.13
C LYS A 304 13.17 9.55 -18.74
N VAL A 305 12.12 8.90 -18.20
CA VAL A 305 11.55 9.22 -16.88
C VAL A 305 12.63 9.14 -15.81
N TYR A 306 13.49 8.12 -15.86
CA TYR A 306 14.57 7.97 -14.88
C TYR A 306 15.54 9.17 -14.82
N GLU A 307 15.81 9.79 -15.98
CA GLU A 307 16.63 11.01 -16.06
C GLU A 307 15.84 12.23 -15.57
N GLU A 308 14.60 12.38 -16.02
CA GLU A 308 13.73 13.50 -15.69
C GLU A 308 13.47 13.65 -14.18
N VAL A 309 13.35 12.52 -13.48
CA VAL A 309 13.10 12.50 -12.03
C VAL A 309 14.37 12.23 -11.20
N GLY A 310 15.56 12.26 -11.82
CA GLY A 310 16.84 12.15 -11.11
C GLY A 310 17.20 10.75 -10.59
N LEU A 311 16.63 9.68 -11.15
CA LEU A 311 16.79 8.30 -10.66
C LEU A 311 17.85 7.48 -11.39
N VAL A 312 18.68 8.09 -12.24
CA VAL A 312 19.71 7.37 -13.02
C VAL A 312 20.72 6.66 -12.11
N GLU A 313 21.23 7.35 -11.09
CA GLU A 313 22.22 6.76 -10.17
C GLU A 313 21.57 5.70 -9.26
N ALA A 314 20.33 5.91 -8.81
CA ALA A 314 19.58 4.90 -8.05
C ALA A 314 19.37 3.62 -8.89
N ARG A 315 19.02 3.76 -10.18
CA ARG A 315 18.90 2.62 -11.10
C ARG A 315 20.22 1.86 -11.26
N LYS A 316 21.31 2.59 -11.44
CA LYS A 316 22.65 2.01 -11.56
C LYS A 316 23.08 1.27 -10.28
N ALA A 317 22.75 1.81 -9.10
CA ALA A 317 23.04 1.16 -7.83
C ALA A 317 22.25 -0.16 -7.67
N LEU A 318 21.03 -0.23 -8.20
CA LEU A 318 20.20 -1.44 -8.19
C LEU A 318 20.51 -2.43 -9.32
N GLU A 319 21.27 -2.04 -10.37
CA GLU A 319 21.53 -2.89 -11.55
C GLU A 319 21.97 -4.32 -11.20
N PRO A 320 22.82 -4.57 -10.19
CA PRO A 320 23.21 -5.94 -9.81
C PRO A 320 22.06 -6.81 -9.27
N TYR A 321 20.96 -6.18 -8.82
CA TYR A 321 19.80 -6.80 -8.19
C TYR A 321 18.56 -6.82 -9.08
N LEU A 322 18.64 -6.12 -10.22
CA LEU A 322 17.60 -6.18 -11.25
C LEU A 322 17.68 -7.48 -12.04
N PRO A 323 16.55 -7.99 -12.57
CA PRO A 323 16.57 -9.14 -13.46
C PRO A 323 17.48 -8.86 -14.65
N LYS A 324 18.35 -9.80 -14.99
CA LYS A 324 19.13 -9.72 -16.22
C LYS A 324 18.14 -9.91 -17.35
N GLY A 325 17.97 -8.89 -18.18
CA GLY A 325 17.15 -8.99 -19.38
C GLY A 325 17.59 -10.20 -20.23
N GLU A 326 16.61 -10.98 -20.69
CA GLU A 326 16.82 -12.06 -21.66
C GLU A 326 17.25 -11.47 -23.03
#